data_c984904975c0e51d5adbc79d10f5df4a
#
_entry.id   c984904975c0e51d5adbc79d10f5df4a
#
_cell.length_a   1.000
_cell.length_b   1.000
_cell.length_c   1.000
_cell.angle_alpha   90.00
_cell.angle_beta   90.00
_cell.angle_gamma   90.00
#
_symmetry.space_group_name_H-M   'P 1'
#
loop_
_entity.id
_entity.type
_entity.pdbx_description
1 polymer ?
#
loop_
_entity_poly.entity_id
_entity_poly.type
_entity_poly.pdbx_seq_one_letter_code
_entity_poly.pdbx_strand_id
1 'polypeptide(L)'
;MSKRGTDTAILTPPGADGIAIVTLDHYPVNSLSRGVTNAVTRAIQAIEKDPSVKGVVVHGAGRCFCAGADISQFGAKLAEEVVPMGRPVTDMLGFEYLSVPVVAAIHGYALGGGLEAALGCHYR
;
A
#
# COMPACT_ATOMS: atom_id res chain seq x y z
N MET A 1 8.04 12.04 14.55
CA MET A 1 7.33 11.78 13.29
C MET A 1 8.19 12.22 12.13
N SER A 2 8.54 11.32 11.27
CA SER A 2 9.25 11.68 10.05
C SER A 2 8.29 12.37 9.09
N LYS A 3 8.68 13.53 8.60
CA LYS A 3 7.94 14.27 7.58
C LYS A 3 8.53 14.06 6.19
N ARG A 4 9.57 13.27 6.10
CA ARG A 4 10.32 13.09 4.86
C ARG A 4 10.65 11.63 4.70
N GLY A 5 10.13 11.08 3.64
CA GLY A 5 10.73 9.91 3.08
C GLY A 5 10.90 8.73 3.99
N THR A 6 9.89 8.41 4.73
CA THR A 6 9.84 7.03 5.19
C THR A 6 9.79 6.12 3.98
N ASP A 7 9.26 6.63 2.84
CA ASP A 7 9.30 5.94 1.56
C ASP A 7 8.92 4.46 1.72
N THR A 8 7.82 4.23 2.42
CA THR A 8 7.45 2.89 2.87
C THR A 8 5.93 2.77 3.04
N ALA A 9 5.50 1.59 3.41
CA ALA A 9 4.18 1.34 3.96
C ALA A 9 4.35 0.58 5.27
N ILE A 10 3.48 0.84 6.20
CA ILE A 10 3.55 0.29 7.55
C ILE A 10 2.40 -0.68 7.72
N LEU A 11 2.71 -1.92 8.07
CA LEU A 11 1.72 -2.91 8.48
C LEU A 11 1.55 -2.85 9.99
N THR A 12 0.35 -2.48 10.42
CA THR A 12 -0.06 -2.59 11.81
C THR A 12 -0.80 -3.92 11.99
N PRO A 13 -0.26 -4.84 12.79
CA PRO A 13 -0.89 -6.14 12.99
C PRO A 13 -2.29 -6.02 13.60
N PRO A 14 -3.16 -7.03 13.40
CA PRO A 14 -4.51 -6.97 13.94
C PRO A 14 -4.52 -7.02 15.47
N GLY A 15 -5.43 -6.26 16.06
CA GLY A 15 -5.79 -6.41 17.45
C GLY A 15 -6.86 -7.51 17.64
N ALA A 16 -7.64 -7.41 18.72
CA ALA A 16 -8.69 -8.38 19.05
C ALA A 16 -9.80 -8.45 17.97
N ASP A 17 -9.98 -7.37 17.21
CA ASP A 17 -10.97 -7.28 16.13
C ASP A 17 -10.56 -8.02 14.85
N GLY A 18 -9.29 -8.41 14.73
CA GLY A 18 -8.78 -9.09 13.56
C GLY A 18 -8.49 -8.16 12.37
N ILE A 19 -8.49 -6.85 12.56
CA ILE A 19 -8.28 -5.89 11.48
C ILE A 19 -6.82 -5.45 11.43
N ALA A 20 -6.15 -5.78 10.35
CA ALA A 20 -4.82 -5.26 10.04
C ALA A 20 -4.95 -3.92 9.31
N ILE A 21 -3.97 -3.05 9.49
CA ILE A 21 -3.95 -1.75 8.84
C ILE A 21 -2.67 -1.62 8.03
N VAL A 22 -2.80 -1.24 6.75
CA VAL A 22 -1.67 -0.90 5.89
C VAL A 22 -1.71 0.61 5.67
N THR A 23 -0.66 1.29 6.10
CA THR A 23 -0.53 2.73 5.99
C THR A 23 0.52 3.06 4.94
N LEU A 24 0.10 3.69 3.84
CA LEU A 24 1.04 4.24 2.86
C LEU A 24 1.70 5.47 3.47
N ASP A 25 3.02 5.49 3.50
CA ASP A 25 3.76 6.53 4.20
C ASP A 25 4.96 7.03 3.39
N HIS A 26 4.69 7.98 2.52
CA HIS A 26 5.71 8.62 1.72
C HIS A 26 5.36 10.10 1.54
N TYR A 27 5.87 10.92 2.44
CA TYR A 27 5.64 12.38 2.41
C TYR A 27 6.05 12.98 1.06
N PRO A 28 5.31 13.93 0.47
CA PRO A 28 4.10 14.55 1.06
C PRO A 28 2.77 13.92 0.63
N VAL A 29 2.73 13.12 -0.42
CA VAL A 29 1.47 12.70 -1.05
C VAL A 29 1.39 11.18 -1.30
N ASN A 30 2.23 10.43 -0.60
CA ASN A 30 2.23 8.96 -0.64
C ASN A 30 2.42 8.41 -2.05
N SER A 31 3.33 9.00 -2.82
CA SER A 31 3.67 8.50 -4.16
C SER A 31 4.11 7.04 -4.10
N LEU A 32 3.79 6.29 -5.14
CA LEU A 32 4.11 4.87 -5.24
C LEU A 32 5.56 4.68 -5.71
N SER A 33 6.49 5.01 -4.82
CA SER A 33 7.90 4.71 -5.00
C SER A 33 8.17 3.22 -4.90
N ARG A 34 9.37 2.81 -5.26
CA ARG A 34 9.82 1.42 -5.09
C ARG A 34 9.76 1.00 -3.62
N GLY A 35 10.13 1.89 -2.70
CA GLY A 35 10.06 1.63 -1.27
C GLY A 35 8.64 1.35 -0.80
N VAL A 36 7.68 2.15 -1.24
CA VAL A 36 6.26 1.96 -0.89
C VAL A 36 5.74 0.65 -1.49
N THR A 37 5.93 0.42 -2.77
CA THR A 37 5.39 -0.77 -3.44
C THR A 37 5.99 -2.06 -2.88
N ASN A 38 7.30 -2.07 -2.61
CA ASN A 38 7.96 -3.21 -1.97
C ASN A 38 7.41 -3.47 -0.57
N ALA A 39 7.23 -2.41 0.22
CA ALA A 39 6.68 -2.55 1.57
C ALA A 39 5.25 -3.08 1.57
N VAL A 40 4.42 -2.63 0.63
CA VAL A 40 3.06 -3.16 0.46
C VAL A 40 3.10 -4.64 0.06
N THR A 41 3.98 -5.03 -0.85
CA THR A 41 4.12 -6.44 -1.23
C THR A 41 4.47 -7.31 -0.03
N ARG A 42 5.42 -6.85 0.81
CA ARG A 42 5.78 -7.57 2.05
C ARG A 42 4.61 -7.63 3.03
N ALA A 43 3.85 -6.54 3.15
CA ALA A 43 2.67 -6.50 4.01
C ALA A 43 1.61 -7.51 3.56
N ILE A 44 1.32 -7.55 2.26
CA ILE A 44 0.38 -8.53 1.70
C ILE A 44 0.82 -9.95 1.97
N GLN A 45 2.10 -10.26 1.77
CA GLN A 45 2.65 -11.58 2.04
C GLN A 45 2.54 -11.95 3.52
N ALA A 46 2.78 -11.00 4.42
CA ALA A 46 2.63 -11.22 5.86
C ALA A 46 1.17 -11.47 6.24
N ILE A 47 0.24 -10.71 5.67
CA ILE A 47 -1.20 -10.85 5.91
C ILE A 47 -1.68 -12.24 5.45
N GLU A 48 -1.24 -12.70 4.29
CA GLU A 48 -1.62 -14.01 3.77
C GLU A 48 -1.21 -15.17 4.67
N LYS A 49 -0.16 -14.98 5.46
CA LYS A 49 0.35 -16.00 6.39
C LYS A 49 -0.21 -15.90 7.80
N ASP A 50 -1.00 -14.86 8.07
CA ASP A 50 -1.53 -14.60 9.41
C ASP A 50 -3.01 -14.94 9.50
N PRO A 51 -3.38 -16.10 10.09
CA PRO A 51 -4.77 -16.50 10.18
C PRO A 51 -5.60 -15.64 11.13
N SER A 52 -4.98 -14.79 11.95
CA SER A 52 -5.70 -13.88 12.83
C SER A 52 -6.26 -12.67 12.11
N VAL A 53 -5.80 -12.39 10.89
CA VAL A 53 -6.32 -11.28 10.08
C VAL A 53 -7.68 -11.66 9.50
N LYS A 54 -8.70 -10.88 9.84
CA LYS A 54 -10.07 -11.03 9.36
C LYS A 54 -10.44 -10.01 8.29
N GLY A 55 -9.73 -8.92 8.24
CA GLY A 55 -9.91 -7.86 7.26
C GLY A 55 -8.75 -6.88 7.30
N VAL A 56 -8.68 -6.04 6.27
CA VAL A 56 -7.58 -5.08 6.10
C VAL A 56 -8.17 -3.72 5.77
N VAL A 57 -7.64 -2.68 6.42
CA VAL A 57 -7.88 -1.29 6.03
C VAL A 57 -6.59 -0.73 5.44
N VAL A 58 -6.70 -0.13 4.27
CA VAL A 58 -5.59 0.58 3.62
C VAL A 58 -5.88 2.08 3.66
N HIS A 59 -4.94 2.85 4.16
CA HIS A 59 -5.07 4.30 4.18
C HIS A 59 -3.72 4.97 3.95
N GLY A 60 -3.73 6.29 3.82
CA GLY A 60 -2.51 7.08 3.65
C GLY A 60 -2.18 7.87 4.91
N ALA A 61 -0.90 7.98 5.22
CA ALA A 61 -0.43 8.92 6.23
C ALA A 61 -0.55 10.36 5.73
N GLY A 62 -0.78 11.30 6.63
CA GLY A 62 -0.78 12.71 6.31
C GLY A 62 -2.03 13.17 5.55
N ARG A 63 -1.82 13.93 4.46
CA ARG A 63 -2.87 14.73 3.84
C ARG A 63 -3.73 14.00 2.82
N CYS A 64 -3.33 12.84 2.36
CA CYS A 64 -4.08 12.15 1.31
C CYS A 64 -3.84 10.64 1.32
N PHE A 65 -4.65 9.94 0.54
CA PHE A 65 -4.49 8.51 0.33
C PHE A 65 -3.23 8.22 -0.48
N CYS A 66 -3.22 8.60 -1.75
CA CYS A 66 -2.07 8.36 -2.64
C CYS A 66 -2.24 9.16 -3.93
N ALA A 67 -1.22 9.92 -4.30
CA ALA A 67 -1.25 10.74 -5.52
C ALA A 67 -0.73 10.02 -6.77
N GLY A 68 -0.37 8.75 -6.66
CA GLY A 68 0.03 7.95 -7.81
C GLY A 68 1.52 7.69 -7.92
N ALA A 69 2.00 7.43 -9.13
CA ALA A 69 3.38 7.07 -9.39
C ALA A 69 4.35 8.17 -8.93
N ASP A 70 5.51 7.75 -8.47
CA ASP A 70 6.58 8.68 -8.09
C ASP A 70 7.32 9.14 -9.34
N ILE A 71 7.00 10.34 -9.81
CA ILE A 71 7.57 10.92 -11.02
C ILE A 71 9.09 11.06 -10.92
N SER A 72 9.62 11.30 -9.71
CA SER A 72 11.06 11.46 -9.50
C SER A 72 11.85 10.19 -9.80
N GLN A 73 11.21 9.04 -9.86
CA GLN A 73 11.85 7.76 -10.19
C GLN A 73 11.75 7.40 -11.68
N PHE A 74 11.08 8.19 -12.49
CA PHE A 74 10.97 7.94 -13.93
C PHE A 74 12.34 8.11 -14.60
N GLY A 75 12.75 7.06 -15.34
CA GLY A 75 14.04 7.05 -16.03
C GLY A 75 15.25 6.89 -15.10
N ALA A 76 15.07 6.85 -13.80
CA ALA A 76 16.15 6.64 -12.86
C ALA A 76 16.51 5.16 -12.75
N LYS A 77 17.81 4.89 -12.56
CA LYS A 77 18.28 3.56 -12.18
C LYS A 77 18.04 3.40 -10.68
N LEU A 78 17.05 2.61 -10.32
CA LEU A 78 16.70 2.41 -8.92
C LEU A 78 17.68 1.46 -8.25
N ALA A 79 18.07 1.82 -7.02
CA ALA A 79 18.97 0.99 -6.22
C ALA A 79 18.23 -0.21 -5.61
N GLU A 80 16.94 -0.06 -5.36
CA GLU A 80 16.13 -1.11 -4.76
C GLU A 80 15.58 -2.05 -5.83
N GLU A 81 15.68 -3.34 -5.57
CA GLU A 81 15.05 -4.35 -6.39
C GLU A 81 13.55 -4.45 -6.09
N VAL A 82 12.80 -4.91 -7.09
CA VAL A 82 11.37 -5.19 -6.91
C VAL A 82 11.20 -6.44 -6.06
N VAL A 83 10.42 -6.35 -5.00
CA VAL A 83 10.00 -7.53 -4.26
C VAL A 83 8.94 -8.25 -5.08
N PRO A 84 9.19 -9.50 -5.49
CA PRO A 84 8.23 -10.20 -6.33
C PRO A 84 6.97 -10.57 -5.55
N MET A 85 5.81 -10.27 -6.14
CA MET A 85 4.51 -10.66 -5.58
C MET A 85 4.29 -12.18 -5.67
N GLY A 86 4.90 -12.82 -6.63
CA GLY A 86 4.71 -14.26 -6.87
C GLY A 86 3.52 -14.59 -7.77
N ARG A 87 2.83 -13.58 -8.28
CA ARG A 87 1.69 -13.71 -9.19
C ARG A 87 1.47 -12.42 -9.98
N PRO A 88 0.76 -12.48 -11.10
CA PRO A 88 0.44 -11.26 -11.84
C PRO A 88 -0.35 -10.26 -10.98
N VAL A 89 -0.05 -9.00 -11.14
CA VAL A 89 -0.75 -7.90 -10.45
C VAL A 89 -1.40 -7.05 -11.52
N THR A 90 -2.71 -6.88 -11.44
CA THR A 90 -3.48 -6.11 -12.42
C THR A 90 -3.73 -4.68 -11.94
N ASP A 91 -3.60 -4.44 -10.66
CA ASP A 91 -3.54 -3.10 -10.06
C ASP A 91 -2.10 -2.78 -9.62
N MET A 92 -1.90 -1.61 -9.05
CA MET A 92 -0.56 -1.18 -8.67
C MET A 92 0.00 -1.91 -7.45
N LEU A 93 -0.84 -2.49 -6.59
CA LEU A 93 -0.41 -2.98 -5.29
C LEU A 93 -0.78 -4.44 -4.98
N GLY A 94 -1.79 -4.99 -5.65
CA GLY A 94 -2.14 -6.40 -5.50
C GLY A 94 -3.05 -6.75 -4.34
N PHE A 95 -3.72 -5.78 -3.74
CA PHE A 95 -4.68 -6.03 -2.65
C PHE A 95 -5.85 -6.93 -3.05
N GLU A 96 -6.19 -6.96 -4.33
CA GLU A 96 -7.30 -7.76 -4.85
C GLU A 96 -7.15 -9.27 -4.58
N TYR A 97 -5.90 -9.73 -4.42
CA TYR A 97 -5.61 -11.16 -4.23
C TYR A 97 -5.77 -11.65 -2.80
N LEU A 98 -5.93 -10.76 -1.84
CA LEU A 98 -6.14 -11.18 -0.46
C LEU A 98 -7.50 -11.86 -0.32
N SER A 99 -7.53 -12.94 0.46
CA SER A 99 -8.76 -13.71 0.71
C SER A 99 -9.67 -13.08 1.76
N VAL A 100 -9.16 -12.09 2.47
CA VAL A 100 -9.95 -11.31 3.44
C VAL A 100 -10.43 -10.01 2.83
N PRO A 101 -11.51 -9.38 3.31
CA PRO A 101 -11.94 -8.09 2.82
C PRO A 101 -10.87 -7.02 3.00
N VAL A 102 -10.68 -6.21 1.97
CA VAL A 102 -9.75 -5.06 1.99
C VAL A 102 -10.54 -3.81 1.67
N VAL A 103 -10.49 -2.85 2.58
CA VAL A 103 -11.19 -1.57 2.45
C VAL A 103 -10.17 -0.46 2.29
N ALA A 104 -10.30 0.32 1.23
CA ALA A 104 -9.54 1.56 1.06
C ALA A 104 -10.25 2.69 1.80
N ALA A 105 -9.63 3.19 2.86
CA ALA A 105 -10.12 4.35 3.59
C ALA A 105 -9.49 5.61 2.97
N ILE A 106 -10.19 6.21 2.04
CA ILE A 106 -9.67 7.30 1.21
C ILE A 106 -9.95 8.65 1.87
N HIS A 107 -8.92 9.48 1.97
CA HIS A 107 -9.06 10.89 2.28
C HIS A 107 -8.14 11.69 1.36
N GLY A 108 -8.56 12.87 0.95
CA GLY A 108 -7.79 13.68 0.01
C GLY A 108 -7.61 12.99 -1.34
N TYR A 109 -6.42 13.08 -1.90
CA TYR A 109 -6.16 12.61 -3.26
C TYR A 109 -6.07 11.09 -3.35
N ALA A 110 -6.71 10.53 -4.38
CA ALA A 110 -6.48 9.18 -4.87
C ALA A 110 -6.40 9.28 -6.40
N LEU A 111 -5.19 9.43 -6.93
CA LEU A 111 -4.94 9.79 -8.32
C LEU A 111 -4.07 8.74 -9.01
N GLY A 112 -4.28 8.55 -10.30
CA GLY A 112 -3.46 7.66 -11.12
C GLY A 112 -3.33 6.28 -10.51
N GLY A 113 -2.09 5.82 -10.26
CA GLY A 113 -1.81 4.55 -9.60
C GLY A 113 -2.41 4.45 -8.19
N GLY A 114 -2.57 5.58 -7.50
CA GLY A 114 -3.26 5.63 -6.20
C GLY A 114 -4.75 5.31 -6.32
N LEU A 115 -5.40 5.81 -7.36
CA LEU A 115 -6.78 5.43 -7.65
C LEU A 115 -6.86 3.97 -8.06
N GLU A 116 -5.93 3.50 -8.89
CA GLU A 116 -5.88 2.08 -9.28
C GLU A 116 -5.75 1.17 -8.07
N ALA A 117 -4.89 1.53 -7.11
CA ALA A 117 -4.72 0.79 -5.87
C ALA A 117 -6.02 0.74 -5.05
N ALA A 118 -6.73 1.87 -4.99
CA ALA A 118 -8.02 1.93 -4.30
C ALA A 118 -9.09 1.06 -4.99
N LEU A 119 -9.10 1.07 -6.33
CA LEU A 119 -10.01 0.24 -7.11
C LEU A 119 -9.67 -1.25 -6.98
N GLY A 120 -8.41 -1.59 -6.73
CA GLY A 120 -7.99 -2.96 -6.46
C GLY A 120 -8.41 -3.48 -5.09
N CYS A 121 -8.79 -2.62 -4.16
CA CYS A 121 -9.38 -3.03 -2.90
C CYS A 121 -10.81 -3.53 -3.12
N HIS A 122 -11.29 -4.41 -2.24
CA HIS A 122 -12.63 -4.98 -2.38
C HIS A 122 -13.73 -3.94 -2.13
N TYR A 123 -13.42 -2.94 -1.31
CA TYR A 123 -14.35 -1.88 -0.94
C TYR A 123 -13.63 -0.56 -0.76
N ARG A 124 -14.34 0.57 -0.90
CA ARG A 124 -13.84 1.92 -0.66
C ARG A 124 -14.96 2.84 -0.20
#